data_2e1e324ba566dd0eb4c2ea534615ab06
#
_entry.id   2e1e324ba566dd0eb4c2ea534615ab06
#
_cell.length_a   1.000
_cell.length_b   1.000
_cell.length_c   1.000
_cell.angle_alpha   90.00
_cell.angle_beta   90.00
_cell.angle_gamma   90.00
#
_symmetry.space_group_name_H-M   'P 1'
#
loop_
_entity.id
_entity.type
_entity.pdbx_description
1 polymer ?
#
loop_
_entity_poly.entity_id
_entity_poly.type
_entity_poly.pdbx_seq_one_letter_code
_entity_poly.pdbx_strand_id
1 'polypeptide(L)'
;MLGIKRLGLLAALVLVGVAPAAAAQAAAQPSEQDTQYLQAVHQVNLYEIAAGELAQQKGQNQQVKDLAQQFVTDHTELDQSVKDVAGQLNVQLPNEPTPDQRTALDQLNNASGEEFDRLWVTQGLAGHLQAIQATQTEISQGTEPQVVQLAQTALPVLQAHYDALVTLAEELGIPVPETSASGTPGPGGTVPAPGGTTPAPGVTEETPGGTTESPVPGGTEVPVPQQS
;
A
#
# COMPACT_ATOMS: atom_id res chain seq x y z
N MET A 1 -91.96 -40.67 13.54
CA MET A 1 -91.46 -39.30 13.39
C MET A 1 -89.95 -39.38 13.31
N LEU A 2 -89.37 -39.15 12.12
CA LEU A 2 -87.96 -39.36 11.80
C LEU A 2 -87.15 -38.14 12.21
N GLY A 3 -86.16 -38.32 13.08
CA GLY A 3 -85.15 -37.35 13.42
C GLY A 3 -83.92 -37.46 12.54
N ILE A 4 -83.66 -36.48 11.71
CA ILE A 4 -82.52 -36.38 10.78
C ILE A 4 -81.31 -35.87 11.56
N LYS A 5 -80.28 -36.70 11.77
CA LYS A 5 -78.99 -36.32 12.31
C LYS A 5 -78.16 -35.68 11.19
N ARG A 6 -77.89 -34.40 11.30
CA ARG A 6 -76.94 -33.70 10.38
C ARG A 6 -75.51 -33.95 10.87
N LEU A 7 -74.74 -34.63 10.06
CA LEU A 7 -73.30 -34.86 10.27
C LEU A 7 -72.54 -33.64 9.72
N GLY A 8 -71.95 -32.86 10.59
CA GLY A 8 -71.10 -31.72 10.24
C GLY A 8 -69.70 -32.18 9.88
N LEU A 9 -69.26 -31.98 8.65
CA LEU A 9 -67.92 -32.24 8.15
C LEU A 9 -67.07 -31.03 8.46
N LEU A 10 -66.14 -31.15 9.47
CA LEU A 10 -65.10 -30.16 9.73
C LEU A 10 -63.93 -30.43 8.80
N ALA A 11 -63.77 -29.56 7.79
CA ALA A 11 -62.58 -29.51 6.97
C ALA A 11 -61.47 -28.74 7.68
N ALA A 12 -60.46 -29.43 8.21
CA ALA A 12 -59.25 -28.77 8.75
C ALA A 12 -58.34 -28.35 7.59
N LEU A 13 -58.27 -27.00 7.39
CA LEU A 13 -57.33 -26.41 6.46
C LEU A 13 -55.95 -26.35 7.11
N VAL A 14 -55.02 -27.24 6.71
CA VAL A 14 -53.60 -27.20 7.14
C VAL A 14 -52.90 -26.16 6.25
N LEU A 15 -52.69 -24.96 6.75
CA LEU A 15 -51.79 -23.95 6.17
C LEU A 15 -50.34 -24.37 6.44
N VAL A 16 -49.70 -25.01 5.48
CA VAL A 16 -48.24 -25.19 5.49
C VAL A 16 -47.60 -23.85 5.16
N GLY A 17 -47.18 -23.12 6.21
CA GLY A 17 -46.40 -21.91 6.08
C GLY A 17 -44.99 -22.25 5.58
N VAL A 18 -44.71 -22.01 4.29
CA VAL A 18 -43.35 -21.99 3.77
C VAL A 18 -42.72 -20.69 4.25
N ALA A 19 -41.95 -20.75 5.34
CA ALA A 19 -41.08 -19.66 5.73
C ALA A 19 -39.95 -19.55 4.68
N PRO A 20 -39.71 -18.37 4.08
CA PRO A 20 -38.53 -18.19 3.25
C PRO A 20 -37.31 -18.36 4.17
N ALA A 21 -36.52 -19.39 3.89
CA ALA A 21 -35.18 -19.48 4.46
C ALA A 21 -34.38 -18.33 3.85
N ALA A 22 -34.22 -17.25 4.60
CA ALA A 22 -33.21 -16.26 4.30
C ALA A 22 -31.87 -16.98 4.42
N ALA A 23 -31.29 -17.36 3.30
CA ALA A 23 -29.91 -17.78 3.24
C ALA A 23 -29.10 -16.56 3.71
N ALA A 24 -28.61 -16.61 4.94
CA ALA A 24 -27.57 -15.69 5.38
C ALA A 24 -26.38 -15.96 4.44
N GLN A 25 -26.19 -15.09 3.46
CA GLN A 25 -24.96 -15.07 2.69
C GLN A 25 -23.85 -14.81 3.72
N ALA A 26 -23.04 -15.83 4.00
CA ALA A 26 -21.81 -15.61 4.74
C ALA A 26 -21.04 -14.54 3.96
N ALA A 27 -20.79 -13.40 4.59
CA ALA A 27 -19.95 -12.36 3.99
C ALA A 27 -18.65 -13.05 3.59
N ALA A 28 -18.27 -12.93 2.33
CA ALA A 28 -17.01 -13.45 1.85
C ALA A 28 -15.91 -12.78 2.68
N GLN A 29 -14.96 -13.58 3.16
CA GLN A 29 -13.81 -13.01 3.85
C GLN A 29 -13.00 -12.19 2.85
N PRO A 30 -12.44 -11.02 3.26
CA PRO A 30 -11.57 -10.26 2.38
C PRO A 30 -10.39 -11.14 1.93
N SER A 31 -9.93 -10.92 0.72
CA SER A 31 -8.77 -11.65 0.18
C SER A 31 -7.50 -11.32 1.00
N GLU A 32 -6.44 -12.08 0.73
CA GLU A 32 -5.13 -11.76 1.31
C GLU A 32 -4.65 -10.37 0.84
N GLN A 33 -4.89 -10.01 -0.41
CA GLN A 33 -4.59 -8.68 -0.97
C GLN A 33 -5.34 -7.59 -0.21
N ASP A 34 -6.66 -7.69 -0.05
CA ASP A 34 -7.46 -6.72 0.69
C ASP A 34 -6.99 -6.57 2.15
N THR A 35 -6.68 -7.71 2.80
CA THR A 35 -6.19 -7.74 4.18
C THR A 35 -4.83 -7.06 4.32
N GLN A 36 -3.89 -7.38 3.44
CA GLN A 36 -2.55 -6.79 3.44
C GLN A 36 -2.61 -5.29 3.16
N TYR A 37 -3.47 -4.86 2.23
CA TYR A 37 -3.67 -3.44 1.94
C TYR A 37 -4.17 -2.68 3.17
N LEU A 38 -5.23 -3.16 3.85
CA LEU A 38 -5.74 -2.52 5.06
C LEU A 38 -4.68 -2.39 6.15
N GLN A 39 -3.89 -3.45 6.38
CA GLN A 39 -2.81 -3.44 7.36
C GLN A 39 -1.70 -2.45 6.99
N ALA A 40 -1.29 -2.45 5.73
CA ALA A 40 -0.22 -1.58 5.24
C ALA A 40 -0.61 -0.11 5.29
N VAL A 41 -1.80 0.28 4.81
CA VAL A 41 -2.22 1.69 4.83
C VAL A 41 -2.48 2.19 6.25
N HIS A 42 -2.95 1.32 7.16
CA HIS A 42 -3.03 1.67 8.58
C HIS A 42 -1.65 2.03 9.15
N GLN A 43 -0.64 1.22 8.90
CA GLN A 43 0.73 1.49 9.35
C GLN A 43 1.33 2.74 8.72
N VAL A 44 1.03 3.00 7.42
CA VAL A 44 1.39 4.25 6.75
C VAL A 44 0.73 5.44 7.45
N ASN A 45 -0.57 5.38 7.72
CA ASN A 45 -1.26 6.49 8.40
C ASN A 45 -0.68 6.76 9.80
N LEU A 46 -0.39 5.72 10.58
CA LEU A 46 0.27 5.88 11.89
C LEU A 46 1.64 6.56 11.76
N TYR A 47 2.41 6.19 10.75
CA TYR A 47 3.71 6.81 10.47
C TYR A 47 3.57 8.27 10.06
N GLU A 48 2.68 8.58 9.11
CA GLU A 48 2.50 9.94 8.58
C GLU A 48 1.97 10.91 9.65
N ILE A 49 1.07 10.46 10.52
CA ILE A 49 0.62 11.25 11.67
C ILE A 49 1.81 11.59 12.58
N ALA A 50 2.61 10.58 12.97
CA ALA A 50 3.75 10.78 13.86
C ALA A 50 4.85 11.66 13.21
N ALA A 51 5.16 11.45 11.93
CA ALA A 51 6.12 12.25 11.18
C ALA A 51 5.64 13.70 11.01
N GLY A 52 4.33 13.91 10.78
CA GLY A 52 3.73 15.23 10.71
C GLY A 52 3.77 15.98 12.04
N GLU A 53 3.50 15.31 13.17
CA GLU A 53 3.62 15.89 14.51
C GLU A 53 5.07 16.31 14.82
N LEU A 54 6.06 15.50 14.42
CA LEU A 54 7.48 15.86 14.53
C LEU A 54 7.80 17.10 13.68
N ALA A 55 7.26 17.19 12.46
CA ALA A 55 7.50 18.31 11.58
C ALA A 55 6.91 19.63 12.11
N GLN A 56 5.75 19.59 12.75
CA GLN A 56 5.17 20.75 13.41
C GLN A 56 6.05 21.26 14.56
N GLN A 57 6.71 20.34 15.30
CA GLN A 57 7.55 20.66 16.43
C GLN A 57 8.97 21.09 16.03
N LYS A 58 9.59 20.43 15.05
CA LYS A 58 11.01 20.50 14.73
C LYS A 58 11.31 21.17 13.40
N GLY A 59 10.36 21.22 12.48
CA GLY A 59 10.52 21.87 11.20
C GLY A 59 10.95 23.32 11.33
N GLN A 60 11.87 23.78 10.49
CA GLN A 60 12.33 25.14 10.44
C GLN A 60 11.54 25.93 9.37
N ASN A 61 11.28 25.32 8.22
CA ASN A 61 10.51 25.92 7.13
C ASN A 61 9.02 25.93 7.47
N GLN A 62 8.36 27.09 7.28
CA GLN A 62 6.93 27.22 7.57
C GLN A 62 6.07 26.36 6.65
N GLN A 63 6.42 26.22 5.38
CA GLN A 63 5.68 25.39 4.42
C GLN A 63 5.75 23.90 4.80
N VAL A 64 6.88 23.43 5.35
CA VAL A 64 6.99 22.07 5.92
C VAL A 64 5.99 21.89 7.05
N LYS A 65 5.89 22.85 7.98
CA LYS A 65 4.94 22.79 9.10
C LYS A 65 3.49 22.83 8.62
N ASP A 66 3.17 23.67 7.66
CA ASP A 66 1.82 23.83 7.12
C ASP A 66 1.37 22.55 6.40
N LEU A 67 2.24 21.98 5.57
CA LEU A 67 1.97 20.71 4.88
C LEU A 67 1.88 19.54 5.88
N ALA A 68 2.74 19.52 6.91
CA ALA A 68 2.69 18.53 7.96
C ALA A 68 1.37 18.58 8.77
N GLN A 69 0.84 19.78 9.02
CA GLN A 69 -0.46 19.94 9.67
C GLN A 69 -1.58 19.34 8.81
N GLN A 70 -1.54 19.54 7.50
CA GLN A 70 -2.47 18.92 6.57
C GLN A 70 -2.35 17.39 6.61
N PHE A 71 -1.13 16.85 6.56
CA PHE A 71 -0.91 15.39 6.63
C PHE A 71 -1.49 14.78 7.91
N VAL A 72 -1.24 15.41 9.07
CA VAL A 72 -1.83 14.93 10.34
C VAL A 72 -3.35 14.85 10.25
N THR A 73 -3.99 15.88 9.69
CA THR A 73 -5.45 15.94 9.55
C THR A 73 -5.93 14.83 8.61
N ASP A 74 -5.42 14.80 7.39
CA ASP A 74 -5.91 13.92 6.34
C ASP A 74 -5.62 12.44 6.65
N HIS A 75 -4.41 12.12 7.16
CA HIS A 75 -4.06 10.75 7.55
C HIS A 75 -4.81 10.28 8.80
N THR A 76 -5.24 11.18 9.70
CA THR A 76 -6.14 10.82 10.81
C THR A 76 -7.51 10.40 10.29
N GLU A 77 -8.08 11.12 9.32
CA GLU A 77 -9.37 10.80 8.70
C GLU A 77 -9.29 9.51 7.87
N LEU A 78 -8.21 9.34 7.09
CA LEU A 78 -7.96 8.11 6.33
C LEU A 78 -7.81 6.91 7.27
N ASP A 79 -7.09 7.05 8.38
CA ASP A 79 -6.89 5.98 9.35
C ASP A 79 -8.19 5.57 10.05
N GLN A 80 -9.05 6.53 10.37
CA GLN A 80 -10.36 6.22 10.92
C GLN A 80 -11.19 5.39 9.92
N SER A 81 -11.17 5.76 8.64
CA SER A 81 -11.86 5.02 7.59
C SER A 81 -11.32 3.59 7.43
N VAL A 82 -10.00 3.41 7.52
CA VAL A 82 -9.36 2.08 7.52
C VAL A 82 -9.83 1.24 8.71
N LYS A 83 -9.84 1.81 9.91
CA LYS A 83 -10.30 1.13 11.14
C LYS A 83 -11.76 0.69 11.03
N ASP A 84 -12.61 1.55 10.48
CA ASP A 84 -14.03 1.26 10.32
C ASP A 84 -14.25 0.08 9.36
N VAL A 85 -13.57 0.07 8.21
CA VAL A 85 -13.66 -1.02 7.22
C VAL A 85 -13.06 -2.31 7.80
N ALA A 86 -11.87 -2.25 8.40
CA ALA A 86 -11.24 -3.41 9.02
C ALA A 86 -12.10 -4.01 10.13
N GLY A 87 -12.74 -3.17 10.95
CA GLY A 87 -13.66 -3.61 12.00
C GLY A 87 -14.89 -4.34 11.44
N GLN A 88 -15.48 -3.84 10.35
CA GLN A 88 -16.61 -4.48 9.67
C GLN A 88 -16.23 -5.85 9.06
N LEU A 89 -15.01 -5.95 8.55
CA LEU A 89 -14.49 -7.15 7.92
C LEU A 89 -13.78 -8.10 8.90
N ASN A 90 -13.70 -7.75 10.19
CA ASN A 90 -12.97 -8.49 11.23
C ASN A 90 -11.48 -8.69 10.90
N VAL A 91 -10.87 -7.72 10.21
CA VAL A 91 -9.43 -7.69 9.94
C VAL A 91 -8.68 -7.10 11.13
N GLN A 92 -7.67 -7.81 11.64
CA GLN A 92 -6.81 -7.31 12.72
C GLN A 92 -5.77 -6.36 12.13
N LEU A 93 -5.74 -5.14 12.64
CA LEU A 93 -4.74 -4.13 12.28
C LEU A 93 -3.54 -4.18 13.24
N PRO A 94 -2.31 -3.94 12.75
CA PRO A 94 -1.14 -3.76 13.61
C PRO A 94 -1.33 -2.55 14.55
N ASN A 95 -0.69 -2.55 15.71
CA ASN A 95 -0.81 -1.42 16.66
C ASN A 95 0.27 -0.35 16.44
N GLU A 96 1.24 -0.58 15.58
CA GLU A 96 2.43 0.25 15.41
C GLU A 96 2.83 0.33 13.93
N PRO A 97 3.54 1.39 13.52
CA PRO A 97 4.23 1.44 12.23
C PRO A 97 5.21 0.27 12.07
N THR A 98 5.57 -0.05 10.83
CA THR A 98 6.55 -1.11 10.55
C THR A 98 7.92 -0.81 11.20
N PRO A 99 8.81 -1.81 11.37
CA PRO A 99 10.16 -1.56 11.87
C PRO A 99 10.94 -0.51 11.07
N ASP A 100 10.80 -0.52 9.73
CA ASP A 100 11.45 0.44 8.86
C ASP A 100 10.89 1.86 9.04
N GLN A 101 9.56 1.99 9.17
CA GLN A 101 8.91 3.26 9.46
C GLN A 101 9.31 3.81 10.84
N ARG A 102 9.42 2.97 11.87
CA ARG A 102 9.94 3.41 13.17
C ARG A 102 11.39 3.89 13.08
N THR A 103 12.23 3.20 12.32
CA THR A 103 13.60 3.65 12.04
C THR A 103 13.61 5.01 11.33
N ALA A 104 12.71 5.24 10.39
CA ALA A 104 12.55 6.52 9.71
C ALA A 104 12.10 7.64 10.69
N LEU A 105 11.17 7.34 11.61
CA LEU A 105 10.79 8.27 12.68
C LEU A 105 11.95 8.60 13.62
N ASP A 106 12.78 7.61 13.98
CA ASP A 106 13.98 7.82 14.79
C ASP A 106 14.98 8.75 14.07
N GLN A 107 15.15 8.60 12.76
CA GLN A 107 15.99 9.50 11.97
C GLN A 107 15.43 10.94 12.00
N LEU A 108 14.13 11.13 11.79
CA LEU A 108 13.48 12.44 11.92
C LEU A 108 13.64 13.02 13.33
N ASN A 109 13.46 12.18 14.35
CA ASN A 109 13.62 12.64 15.73
C ASN A 109 15.05 13.06 16.09
N ASN A 110 16.05 12.53 15.42
CA ASN A 110 17.47 12.90 15.63
C ASN A 110 17.91 14.08 14.75
N ALA A 111 17.23 14.38 13.65
CA ALA A 111 17.51 15.52 12.79
C ALA A 111 16.97 16.84 13.37
N SER A 112 17.47 17.97 12.88
CA SER A 112 17.04 19.32 13.28
C SER A 112 17.31 20.36 12.19
N GLY A 113 16.60 21.49 12.24
CA GLY A 113 16.80 22.59 11.29
C GLY A 113 16.55 22.17 9.83
N GLU A 114 17.36 22.68 8.92
CA GLU A 114 17.25 22.36 7.48
C GLU A 114 17.43 20.87 7.18
N GLU A 115 18.23 20.15 7.95
CA GLU A 115 18.41 18.70 7.80
C GLU A 115 17.11 17.97 8.08
N PHE A 116 16.37 18.37 9.12
CA PHE A 116 15.05 17.83 9.41
C PHE A 116 14.09 18.05 8.26
N ASP A 117 13.98 19.30 7.76
CA ASP A 117 13.06 19.66 6.68
C ASP A 117 13.34 18.84 5.42
N ARG A 118 14.63 18.76 5.03
CA ARG A 118 15.04 17.95 3.86
C ARG A 118 14.74 16.46 4.03
N LEU A 119 15.00 15.91 5.20
CA LEU A 119 14.78 14.50 5.49
C LEU A 119 13.28 14.19 5.46
N TRP A 120 12.45 15.03 6.09
CA TRP A 120 11.00 14.87 6.12
C TRP A 120 10.39 14.88 4.71
N VAL A 121 10.76 15.85 3.87
CA VAL A 121 10.30 15.92 2.47
C VAL A 121 10.78 14.72 1.66
N THR A 122 12.03 14.29 1.84
CA THR A 122 12.58 13.12 1.11
C THR A 122 11.85 11.83 1.47
N GLN A 123 11.60 11.61 2.77
CA GLN A 123 10.86 10.44 3.24
C GLN A 123 9.40 10.50 2.80
N GLY A 124 8.76 11.67 2.86
CA GLY A 124 7.41 11.90 2.38
C GLY A 124 7.23 11.58 0.89
N LEU A 125 8.13 12.05 0.03
CA LEU A 125 8.11 11.74 -1.41
C LEU A 125 8.16 10.22 -1.66
N ALA A 126 9.11 9.53 -1.01
CA ALA A 126 9.26 8.08 -1.18
C ALA A 126 8.05 7.30 -0.64
N GLY A 127 7.55 7.67 0.53
CA GLY A 127 6.40 7.04 1.18
C GLY A 127 5.11 7.20 0.38
N HIS A 128 4.81 8.42 -0.08
CA HIS A 128 3.60 8.70 -0.88
C HIS A 128 3.64 8.01 -2.24
N LEU A 129 4.80 7.95 -2.90
CA LEU A 129 4.93 7.19 -4.15
C LEU A 129 4.61 5.70 -3.96
N GLN A 130 5.12 5.08 -2.90
CA GLN A 130 4.83 3.70 -2.56
C GLN A 130 3.35 3.50 -2.19
N ALA A 131 2.78 4.40 -1.39
CA ALA A 131 1.37 4.35 -1.00
C ALA A 131 0.44 4.48 -2.21
N ILE A 132 0.72 5.37 -3.16
CA ILE A 132 -0.03 5.52 -4.42
C ILE A 132 0.01 4.22 -5.23
N GLN A 133 1.18 3.59 -5.38
CA GLN A 133 1.32 2.33 -6.11
C GLN A 133 0.55 1.18 -5.44
N ALA A 134 0.65 1.06 -4.12
CA ALA A 134 -0.11 0.07 -3.36
C ALA A 134 -1.62 0.28 -3.49
N THR A 135 -2.08 1.53 -3.43
CA THR A 135 -3.48 1.91 -3.56
C THR A 135 -4.02 1.62 -4.96
N GLN A 136 -3.25 1.90 -6.02
CA GLN A 136 -3.61 1.54 -7.40
C GLN A 136 -3.66 0.03 -7.60
N THR A 137 -2.77 -0.72 -6.96
CA THR A 137 -2.80 -2.19 -6.96
C THR A 137 -4.08 -2.70 -6.31
N GLU A 138 -4.46 -2.16 -5.16
CA GLU A 138 -5.72 -2.52 -4.51
C GLU A 138 -6.94 -2.22 -5.37
N ILE A 139 -7.01 -1.05 -6.00
CA ILE A 139 -8.10 -0.68 -6.90
C ILE A 139 -8.24 -1.67 -8.07
N SER A 140 -7.12 -2.21 -8.57
CA SER A 140 -7.11 -3.11 -9.73
C SER A 140 -7.23 -4.60 -9.39
N GLN A 141 -6.82 -5.02 -8.19
CA GLN A 141 -6.71 -6.43 -7.80
C GLN A 141 -7.52 -6.79 -6.54
N GLY A 142 -7.96 -5.81 -5.77
CA GLY A 142 -8.81 -6.00 -4.61
C GLY A 142 -10.14 -6.65 -4.97
N THR A 143 -10.66 -7.47 -4.10
CA THR A 143 -11.90 -8.24 -4.30
C THR A 143 -13.01 -7.85 -3.35
N GLU A 144 -12.67 -7.25 -2.21
CA GLU A 144 -13.64 -6.76 -1.25
C GLU A 144 -14.08 -5.33 -1.62
N PRO A 145 -15.37 -5.13 -1.98
CA PRO A 145 -15.84 -3.83 -2.49
C PRO A 145 -15.60 -2.66 -1.54
N GLN A 146 -15.65 -2.89 -0.22
CA GLN A 146 -15.44 -1.84 0.77
C GLN A 146 -13.97 -1.40 0.81
N VAL A 147 -13.03 -2.34 0.64
CA VAL A 147 -11.59 -2.04 0.61
C VAL A 147 -11.22 -1.34 -0.70
N VAL A 148 -11.75 -1.79 -1.82
CA VAL A 148 -11.56 -1.12 -3.13
C VAL A 148 -12.13 0.31 -3.10
N GLN A 149 -13.31 0.52 -2.50
CA GLN A 149 -13.91 1.86 -2.35
C GLN A 149 -13.05 2.76 -1.45
N LEU A 150 -12.52 2.22 -0.34
CA LEU A 150 -11.57 2.91 0.54
C LEU A 150 -10.33 3.38 -0.25
N ALA A 151 -9.73 2.48 -1.03
CA ALA A 151 -8.59 2.77 -1.89
C ALA A 151 -8.90 3.87 -2.93
N GLN A 152 -10.06 3.79 -3.58
CA GLN A 152 -10.52 4.82 -4.53
C GLN A 152 -10.68 6.20 -3.87
N THR A 153 -11.10 6.23 -2.62
CA THR A 153 -11.26 7.47 -1.85
C THR A 153 -9.90 8.04 -1.39
N ALA A 154 -8.96 7.18 -1.01
CA ALA A 154 -7.64 7.58 -0.54
C ALA A 154 -6.73 8.08 -1.68
N LEU A 155 -6.83 7.50 -2.88
CA LEU A 155 -5.92 7.78 -3.99
C LEU A 155 -5.77 9.28 -4.33
N PRO A 156 -6.85 10.08 -4.50
CA PRO A 156 -6.71 11.50 -4.82
C PRO A 156 -6.06 12.31 -3.69
N VAL A 157 -6.24 11.93 -2.43
CA VAL A 157 -5.58 12.59 -1.29
C VAL A 157 -4.08 12.32 -1.33
N LEU A 158 -3.67 11.07 -1.51
CA LEU A 158 -2.26 10.68 -1.61
C LEU A 158 -1.57 11.37 -2.79
N GLN A 159 -2.26 11.50 -3.94
CA GLN A 159 -1.74 12.21 -5.10
C GLN A 159 -1.55 13.71 -4.83
N ALA A 160 -2.53 14.36 -4.19
CA ALA A 160 -2.42 15.77 -3.83
C ALA A 160 -1.28 16.02 -2.83
N HIS A 161 -1.07 15.12 -1.87
CA HIS A 161 0.07 15.18 -0.94
C HIS A 161 1.41 15.03 -1.68
N TYR A 162 1.51 14.08 -2.61
CA TYR A 162 2.71 13.89 -3.41
C TYR A 162 3.04 15.13 -4.24
N ASP A 163 2.05 15.74 -4.91
CA ASP A 163 2.23 16.95 -5.71
C ASP A 163 2.69 18.14 -4.85
N ALA A 164 2.13 18.27 -3.63
CA ALA A 164 2.57 19.28 -2.68
C ALA A 164 4.02 19.05 -2.20
N LEU A 165 4.39 17.79 -1.95
CA LEU A 165 5.77 17.43 -1.61
C LEU A 165 6.75 17.69 -2.74
N VAL A 166 6.36 17.44 -4.00
CA VAL A 166 7.17 17.75 -5.19
C VAL A 166 7.43 19.27 -5.27
N THR A 167 6.38 20.09 -5.12
CA THR A 167 6.51 21.55 -5.11
C THR A 167 7.47 22.02 -4.01
N LEU A 168 7.30 21.49 -2.79
CA LEU A 168 8.15 21.85 -1.66
C LEU A 168 9.60 21.36 -1.84
N ALA A 169 9.79 20.19 -2.46
CA ALA A 169 11.12 19.66 -2.77
C ALA A 169 11.87 20.55 -3.77
N GLU A 170 11.18 21.04 -4.82
CA GLU A 170 11.75 21.98 -5.80
C GLU A 170 12.19 23.28 -5.12
N GLU A 171 11.37 23.85 -4.24
CA GLU A 171 11.69 25.06 -3.49
C GLU A 171 12.91 24.89 -2.56
N LEU A 172 13.06 23.70 -1.97
CA LEU A 172 14.16 23.35 -1.06
C LEU A 172 15.40 22.79 -1.79
N GLY A 173 15.34 22.64 -3.13
CA GLY A 173 16.43 22.05 -3.92
C GLY A 173 16.69 20.58 -3.55
N ILE A 174 15.63 19.83 -3.27
CA ILE A 174 15.67 18.40 -2.99
C ILE A 174 15.39 17.63 -4.29
N PRO A 175 16.20 16.64 -4.66
CA PRO A 175 15.90 15.82 -5.83
C PRO A 175 14.57 15.07 -5.67
N VAL A 176 13.70 15.19 -6.69
CA VAL A 176 12.45 14.42 -6.76
C VAL A 176 12.74 13.08 -7.44
N PRO A 177 12.27 11.94 -6.89
CA PRO A 177 12.39 10.65 -7.56
C PRO A 177 11.71 10.68 -8.93
N GLU A 178 12.40 10.23 -9.98
CA GLU A 178 11.78 10.09 -11.29
C GLU A 178 10.69 9.03 -11.24
N THR A 179 9.44 9.44 -11.38
CA THR A 179 8.35 8.49 -11.57
C THR A 179 8.45 7.93 -13.00
N SER A 180 8.73 6.66 -13.16
CA SER A 180 8.78 5.97 -14.45
C SER A 180 7.41 5.90 -15.17
N ALA A 181 6.55 6.89 -14.96
CA ALA A 181 5.20 6.97 -15.50
C ALA A 181 4.84 8.40 -15.98
N SER A 182 5.71 9.04 -16.75
CA SER A 182 5.31 10.17 -17.60
C SER A 182 5.42 9.79 -19.07
N GLY A 183 4.60 8.82 -19.47
CA GLY A 183 4.19 8.67 -20.84
C GLY A 183 3.13 9.72 -21.17
N THR A 184 3.50 11.02 -21.20
CA THR A 184 2.72 11.99 -21.95
C THR A 184 2.93 11.69 -23.42
N PRO A 185 1.88 11.31 -24.19
CA PRO A 185 2.04 11.22 -25.65
C PRO A 185 2.25 12.64 -26.19
N GLY A 186 3.50 12.98 -26.47
CA GLY A 186 3.81 14.18 -27.23
C GLY A 186 3.15 14.12 -28.61
N PRO A 187 2.53 15.20 -29.12
CA PRO A 187 1.93 15.19 -30.44
C PRO A 187 3.02 15.20 -31.52
N GLY A 188 3.16 14.09 -32.25
CA GLY A 188 3.85 14.05 -33.54
C GLY A 188 5.25 13.46 -33.56
N GLY A 189 5.35 12.16 -33.55
CA GLY A 189 6.51 11.41 -34.02
C GLY A 189 6.04 10.32 -35.00
N THR A 190 6.26 10.55 -36.28
CA THR A 190 6.02 9.60 -37.36
C THR A 190 6.74 8.30 -37.13
N VAL A 191 5.99 7.20 -37.08
CA VAL A 191 6.49 5.83 -37.02
C VAL A 191 7.13 5.48 -38.36
N PRO A 192 8.39 5.01 -38.43
CA PRO A 192 8.88 4.33 -39.61
C PRO A 192 8.37 2.89 -39.61
N ALA A 193 7.78 2.47 -40.73
CA ALA A 193 7.28 1.13 -40.98
C ALA A 193 8.36 0.06 -40.93
N PRO A 194 8.03 -1.22 -40.58
CA PRO A 194 9.00 -2.31 -40.57
C PRO A 194 9.20 -2.84 -41.99
N GLY A 195 10.40 -2.77 -42.47
CA GLY A 195 10.80 -3.32 -43.77
C GLY A 195 11.88 -4.39 -43.66
N GLY A 196 11.54 -5.61 -44.09
CA GLY A 196 12.40 -6.50 -44.87
C GLY A 196 13.40 -7.42 -44.19
N THR A 197 12.99 -8.64 -43.97
CA THR A 197 13.61 -9.98 -44.20
C THR A 197 15.08 -10.14 -44.60
N THR A 198 15.77 -11.05 -43.84
CA THR A 198 16.66 -12.20 -44.22
C THR A 198 18.10 -11.94 -44.61
N PRO A 199 19.02 -12.99 -44.53
CA PRO A 199 19.13 -14.20 -43.70
C PRO A 199 20.50 -14.39 -43.04
N ALA A 200 20.63 -15.40 -42.16
CA ALA A 200 21.90 -15.96 -41.67
C ALA A 200 22.67 -16.72 -42.77
N PRO A 201 24.02 -16.94 -42.66
CA PRO A 201 24.44 -18.21 -42.09
C PRO A 201 25.83 -18.17 -41.39
N GLY A 202 26.18 -19.26 -40.70
CA GLY A 202 27.54 -19.65 -40.46
C GLY A 202 27.87 -20.16 -39.06
N VAL A 203 27.70 -21.45 -38.90
CA VAL A 203 28.24 -22.30 -37.82
C VAL A 203 29.76 -22.31 -37.90
N THR A 204 30.47 -22.25 -36.76
CA THR A 204 31.65 -23.06 -36.50
C THR A 204 31.81 -23.29 -34.99
N GLU A 205 31.80 -24.57 -34.69
CA GLU A 205 32.24 -25.26 -33.49
C GLU A 205 33.74 -25.06 -33.27
N GLU A 206 34.20 -24.91 -32.03
CA GLU A 206 35.38 -25.56 -31.49
C GLU A 206 35.47 -25.43 -29.97
N THR A 207 35.41 -26.55 -29.29
CA THR A 207 35.96 -26.87 -27.96
C THR A 207 37.26 -27.66 -28.22
N PRO A 208 38.22 -27.89 -27.29
CA PRO A 208 38.19 -27.84 -25.84
C PRO A 208 39.51 -27.44 -25.15
N GLY A 209 39.48 -27.38 -23.80
CA GLY A 209 40.64 -27.88 -23.03
C GLY A 209 41.41 -26.88 -22.18
N GLY A 210 41.51 -27.19 -20.88
CA GLY A 210 42.56 -26.65 -20.03
C GLY A 210 42.22 -26.49 -18.55
N THR A 211 42.34 -27.58 -17.80
CA THR A 211 42.51 -27.69 -16.35
C THR A 211 43.72 -26.95 -15.82
N THR A 212 43.59 -26.30 -14.61
CA THR A 212 44.59 -26.24 -13.52
C THR A 212 43.95 -25.50 -12.34
N GLU A 213 43.62 -26.18 -11.29
CA GLU A 213 44.35 -26.47 -10.04
C GLU A 213 44.69 -25.24 -9.16
N SER A 214 44.17 -25.34 -7.92
CA SER A 214 44.32 -24.47 -6.72
C SER A 214 45.78 -24.18 -6.32
N PRO A 215 46.03 -23.25 -5.35
CA PRO A 215 45.86 -23.60 -3.94
C PRO A 215 45.42 -22.46 -3.00
N VAL A 216 44.78 -22.84 -1.91
CA VAL A 216 44.65 -22.09 -0.67
C VAL A 216 45.97 -22.12 0.09
N PRO A 217 46.34 -21.03 0.78
CA PRO A 217 46.65 -21.22 2.19
C PRO A 217 46.18 -20.06 3.12
N GLY A 218 45.79 -20.41 4.30
CA GLY A 218 46.41 -20.06 5.54
C GLY A 218 45.59 -19.10 6.40
N GLY A 219 45.06 -19.63 7.49
CA GLY A 219 44.42 -18.91 8.59
C GLY A 219 45.36 -18.00 9.35
N THR A 220 44.77 -16.99 9.98
CA THR A 220 45.38 -16.36 11.14
C THR A 220 44.27 -16.11 12.20
N GLU A 221 44.54 -16.70 13.35
CA GLU A 221 43.78 -16.56 14.59
C GLU A 221 43.66 -15.13 15.05
N VAL A 222 42.49 -14.81 15.61
CA VAL A 222 42.23 -13.56 16.33
C VAL A 222 42.30 -13.86 17.83
N PRO A 223 43.07 -13.13 18.63
CA PRO A 223 43.06 -13.31 20.10
C PRO A 223 41.92 -12.55 20.75
N VAL A 224 41.27 -13.22 21.69
CA VAL A 224 40.23 -12.74 22.61
C VAL A 224 40.90 -11.91 23.72
N PRO A 225 40.41 -10.69 24.08
CA PRO A 225 40.83 -10.05 25.32
C PRO A 225 39.96 -10.53 26.47
N GLN A 226 40.64 -10.96 27.54
CA GLN A 226 40.06 -11.26 28.85
C GLN A 226 39.69 -9.99 29.60
N GLN A 227 38.63 -10.13 30.41
CA GLN A 227 38.14 -9.16 31.38
C GLN A 227 39.11 -8.94 32.53
N SER A 228 39.20 -7.73 33.00
CA SER A 228 39.49 -7.36 34.40
C SER A 228 38.61 -6.20 34.78
#